data_199d5d43575762da3b53ec329eaacf49
#
_entry.id   199d5d43575762da3b53ec329eaacf49
#
_cell.length_a   1.000
_cell.length_b   1.000
_cell.length_c   1.000
_cell.angle_alpha   90.00
_cell.angle_beta   90.00
_cell.angle_gamma   90.00
#
_symmetry.space_group_name_H-M   'P 1'
#
loop_
_entity.id
_entity.type
_entity.pdbx_description
1 polymer ?
#
loop_
_entity_poly.entity_id
_entity_poly.type
_entity_poly.pdbx_seq_one_letter_code
_entity_poly.pdbx_strand_id
1 'polypeptide(L)'
;LFSLENHSEKRYGCKAGGRRDVTLKAFVDNYGYLAIIVGTFFEGETILVLGGFTAHQGYLALPGVIASAFVGSLSGDQLFFYLGRRYGDAILARRPSWRTRVGKATALLERFRRPYMIGFRFLYGLRTVSPFAIGLSSIPARQFLLYNAVGALLWATAVGSGGYLVGNAVELFLGDLRKYEIEALAAIAAIGLLAWVIHVLRRRR
;
A
#
# COMPACT_ATOMS: atom_id res chain seq x y z
N LEU A 1 -8.18 66.21 7.23
CA LEU A 1 -8.36 65.14 8.22
C LEU A 1 -9.11 64.00 7.58
N PHE A 2 -8.51 62.87 7.59
CA PHE A 2 -8.88 61.53 7.17
C PHE A 2 -8.32 61.09 5.83
N SER A 3 -7.13 60.50 5.94
CA SER A 3 -6.47 59.68 4.97
C SER A 3 -7.25 58.41 4.76
N LEU A 4 -7.64 58.07 3.52
CA LEU A 4 -8.16 56.77 3.11
C LEU A 4 -7.06 56.02 2.40
N GLU A 5 -6.52 55.07 3.09
CA GLU A 5 -5.52 54.13 2.62
C GLU A 5 -6.12 53.14 1.62
N ASN A 6 -5.62 53.24 0.41
CA ASN A 6 -6.00 52.46 -0.73
C ASN A 6 -5.38 51.05 -0.64
N HIS A 7 -6.15 50.06 -0.21
CA HIS A 7 -5.75 48.67 -0.23
C HIS A 7 -5.82 48.15 -1.69
N SER A 8 -4.65 48.08 -2.30
CA SER A 8 -4.45 47.46 -3.60
C SER A 8 -4.83 45.98 -3.56
N GLU A 9 -5.92 45.62 -4.21
CA GLU A 9 -6.27 44.25 -4.58
C GLU A 9 -5.12 43.61 -5.38
N LYS A 10 -4.40 42.68 -4.76
CA LYS A 10 -3.54 41.74 -5.47
C LYS A 10 -4.42 40.80 -6.29
N ARG A 11 -4.58 41.10 -7.57
CA ARG A 11 -5.11 40.20 -8.60
C ARG A 11 -4.22 38.95 -8.65
N TYR A 12 -4.66 37.88 -8.03
CA TYR A 12 -4.08 36.56 -8.25
C TYR A 12 -4.45 36.12 -9.66
N GLY A 13 -3.47 36.09 -10.54
CA GLY A 13 -3.60 35.56 -11.88
C GLY A 13 -4.08 34.13 -11.86
N CYS A 14 -5.25 33.89 -12.41
CA CYS A 14 -5.85 32.57 -12.61
C CYS A 14 -5.00 31.82 -13.65
N LYS A 15 -4.05 30.98 -13.18
CA LYS A 15 -3.32 30.06 -14.06
C LYS A 15 -4.27 28.96 -14.53
N ALA A 16 -4.35 28.76 -15.84
CA ALA A 16 -5.21 27.80 -16.54
C ALA A 16 -4.95 26.30 -16.22
N GLY A 17 -4.16 25.97 -15.17
CA GLY A 17 -3.95 24.63 -14.64
C GLY A 17 -5.07 24.11 -13.73
N GLY A 18 -5.87 25.00 -13.14
CA GLY A 18 -6.74 24.67 -12.00
C GLY A 18 -7.93 23.72 -12.27
N ARG A 19 -8.28 23.44 -13.53
CA ARG A 19 -9.48 22.62 -13.80
C ARG A 19 -9.18 21.12 -13.77
N ARG A 20 -7.98 20.68 -14.16
CA ARG A 20 -7.55 19.28 -14.10
C ARG A 20 -7.22 18.87 -12.67
N ASP A 21 -6.56 19.75 -11.92
CA ASP A 21 -6.14 19.51 -10.54
C ASP A 21 -7.36 19.39 -9.62
N VAL A 22 -8.40 20.21 -9.81
CA VAL A 22 -9.66 20.14 -9.06
C VAL A 22 -10.38 18.81 -9.31
N THR A 23 -10.40 18.32 -10.56
CA THR A 23 -11.06 17.06 -10.91
C THR A 23 -10.30 15.85 -10.35
N LEU A 24 -8.97 15.85 -10.45
CA LEU A 24 -8.14 14.77 -9.90
C LEU A 24 -8.23 14.72 -8.38
N LYS A 25 -8.14 15.88 -7.72
CA LYS A 25 -8.28 15.99 -6.27
C LYS A 25 -9.65 15.49 -5.82
N ALA A 26 -10.73 15.93 -6.43
CA ALA A 26 -12.08 15.47 -6.11
C ALA A 26 -12.25 13.95 -6.33
N PHE A 27 -11.61 13.39 -7.35
CA PHE A 27 -11.63 11.95 -7.59
C PHE A 27 -10.86 11.18 -6.51
N VAL A 28 -9.67 11.64 -6.14
CA VAL A 28 -8.86 11.04 -5.08
C VAL A 28 -9.53 11.18 -3.72
N ASP A 29 -10.12 12.33 -3.41
CA ASP A 29 -10.87 12.56 -2.17
C ASP A 29 -12.07 11.61 -2.03
N ASN A 30 -12.79 11.34 -3.14
CA ASN A 30 -13.98 10.48 -3.12
C ASN A 30 -13.67 8.99 -3.17
N TYR A 31 -12.68 8.58 -3.95
CA TYR A 31 -12.40 7.17 -4.23
C TYR A 31 -11.08 6.66 -3.66
N GLY A 32 -10.18 7.54 -3.21
CA GLY A 32 -8.86 7.16 -2.72
C GLY A 32 -8.89 6.18 -1.56
N TYR A 33 -9.74 6.44 -0.56
CA TYR A 33 -9.89 5.53 0.59
C TYR A 33 -10.49 4.19 0.18
N LEU A 34 -11.47 4.18 -0.73
CA LEU A 34 -12.05 2.95 -1.26
C LEU A 34 -11.02 2.13 -2.05
N ALA A 35 -10.21 2.81 -2.88
CA ALA A 35 -9.12 2.17 -3.61
C ALA A 35 -8.08 1.55 -2.67
N ILE A 36 -7.77 2.22 -1.55
CA ILE A 36 -6.89 1.66 -0.51
C ILE A 36 -7.53 0.43 0.14
N ILE A 37 -8.82 0.45 0.50
CA ILE A 37 -9.51 -0.70 1.07
C ILE A 37 -9.44 -1.89 0.12
N VAL A 38 -9.85 -1.70 -1.13
CA VAL A 38 -9.86 -2.76 -2.15
C VAL A 38 -8.43 -3.23 -2.47
N GLY A 39 -7.52 -2.29 -2.65
CA GLY A 39 -6.12 -2.62 -2.95
C GLY A 39 -5.44 -3.39 -1.82
N THR A 40 -5.63 -2.99 -0.57
CA THR A 40 -5.04 -3.67 0.59
C THR A 40 -5.71 -5.00 0.92
N PHE A 41 -6.91 -5.23 0.45
CA PHE A 41 -7.59 -6.53 0.51
C PHE A 41 -6.86 -7.57 -0.36
N PHE A 42 -6.41 -7.21 -1.56
CA PHE A 42 -5.74 -8.12 -2.49
C PHE A 42 -4.21 -8.09 -2.36
N GLU A 43 -3.62 -6.89 -2.44
CA GLU A 43 -2.17 -6.65 -2.37
C GLU A 43 -1.91 -5.38 -1.55
N GLY A 44 -1.48 -5.53 -0.30
CA GLY A 44 -1.49 -4.41 0.63
C GLY A 44 -0.30 -3.46 0.55
N GLU A 45 0.91 -3.94 0.23
CA GLU A 45 2.15 -3.19 0.48
C GLU A 45 2.30 -2.02 -0.48
N THR A 46 2.23 -2.28 -1.78
CA THR A 46 2.38 -1.25 -2.82
C THR A 46 1.31 -0.17 -2.70
N ILE A 47 0.04 -0.59 -2.55
CA ILE A 47 -1.09 0.34 -2.45
C ILE A 47 -1.01 1.19 -1.19
N LEU A 48 -0.56 0.62 -0.06
CA LEU A 48 -0.44 1.37 1.19
C LEU A 48 0.74 2.35 1.16
N VAL A 49 1.87 1.98 0.57
CA VAL A 49 3.00 2.91 0.36
C VAL A 49 2.56 4.09 -0.52
N LEU A 50 1.85 3.82 -1.63
CA LEU A 50 1.28 4.87 -2.48
C LEU A 50 0.25 5.72 -1.74
N GLY A 51 -0.59 5.11 -0.90
CA GLY A 51 -1.53 5.82 -0.03
C GLY A 51 -0.84 6.75 0.96
N GLY A 52 0.25 6.30 1.59
CA GLY A 52 1.09 7.13 2.45
C GLY A 52 1.74 8.29 1.70
N PHE A 53 2.26 8.02 0.50
CA PHE A 53 2.81 9.05 -0.39
C PHE A 53 1.75 10.09 -0.80
N THR A 54 0.54 9.67 -1.19
CA THR A 54 -0.56 10.60 -1.52
C THR A 54 -1.03 11.41 -0.32
N ALA A 55 -0.93 10.83 0.89
CA ALA A 55 -1.20 11.57 2.13
C ALA A 55 -0.13 12.64 2.40
N HIS A 56 1.15 12.37 2.08
CA HIS A 56 2.22 13.38 2.15
C HIS A 56 1.95 14.54 1.17
N GLN A 57 1.47 14.24 -0.03
CA GLN A 57 1.09 15.25 -1.03
C GLN A 57 -0.16 16.07 -0.66
N GLY A 58 -0.82 15.77 0.47
CA GLY A 58 -2.00 16.48 0.94
C GLY A 58 -3.31 16.13 0.22
N TYR A 59 -3.32 15.06 -0.58
CA TYR A 59 -4.55 14.56 -1.23
C TYR A 59 -5.40 13.73 -0.28
N LEU A 60 -4.80 13.01 0.67
CA LEU A 60 -5.50 12.16 1.64
C LEU A 60 -5.00 12.47 3.06
N ALA A 61 -5.82 12.18 4.08
CA ALA A 61 -5.37 12.25 5.46
C ALA A 61 -4.72 10.92 5.87
N LEU A 62 -3.49 10.95 6.39
CA LEU A 62 -2.74 9.75 6.81
C LEU A 62 -3.53 8.83 7.76
N PRO A 63 -4.26 9.34 8.79
CA PRO A 63 -5.10 8.48 9.62
C PRO A 63 -6.18 7.75 8.84
N GLY A 64 -6.78 8.40 7.82
CA GLY A 64 -7.77 7.78 6.93
C GLY A 64 -7.16 6.69 6.06
N VAL A 65 -5.94 6.89 5.54
CA VAL A 65 -5.17 5.88 4.80
C VAL A 65 -4.90 4.66 5.68
N ILE A 66 -4.42 4.86 6.92
CA ILE A 66 -4.15 3.79 7.88
C ILE A 66 -5.42 3.02 8.22
N ALA A 67 -6.53 3.73 8.50
CA ALA A 67 -7.81 3.11 8.81
C ALA A 67 -8.37 2.28 7.63
N SER A 68 -8.29 2.82 6.42
CA SER A 68 -8.70 2.13 5.20
C SER A 68 -7.88 0.87 4.93
N ALA A 69 -6.56 0.97 5.08
CA ALA A 69 -5.65 -0.17 4.94
C ALA A 69 -5.88 -1.24 6.01
N PHE A 70 -6.13 -0.83 7.25
CA PHE A 70 -6.49 -1.73 8.35
C PHE A 70 -7.75 -2.52 8.01
N VAL A 71 -8.83 -1.85 7.61
CA VAL A 71 -10.11 -2.51 7.27
C VAL A 71 -9.95 -3.45 6.08
N GLY A 72 -9.33 -3.00 4.99
CA GLY A 72 -9.13 -3.81 3.78
C GLY A 72 -8.31 -5.06 4.06
N SER A 73 -7.16 -4.89 4.71
CA SER A 73 -6.25 -5.99 5.02
C SER A 73 -6.84 -6.97 6.03
N LEU A 74 -7.50 -6.48 7.10
CA LEU A 74 -8.16 -7.33 8.08
C LEU A 74 -9.28 -8.16 7.44
N SER A 75 -10.09 -7.56 6.58
CA SER A 75 -11.18 -8.24 5.87
C SER A 75 -10.64 -9.34 4.95
N GLY A 76 -9.57 -9.07 4.20
CA GLY A 76 -8.90 -10.04 3.34
C GLY A 76 -8.41 -11.26 4.13
N ASP A 77 -7.73 -11.04 5.25
CA ASP A 77 -7.23 -12.14 6.07
C ASP A 77 -8.37 -12.96 6.71
N GLN A 78 -9.44 -12.31 7.16
CA GLN A 78 -10.61 -13.03 7.66
C GLN A 78 -11.24 -13.90 6.58
N LEU A 79 -11.34 -13.41 5.36
CA LEU A 79 -11.84 -14.21 4.24
C LEU A 79 -10.96 -15.44 4.01
N PHE A 80 -9.62 -15.27 3.93
CA PHE A 80 -8.69 -16.39 3.73
C PHE A 80 -8.72 -17.37 4.91
N PHE A 81 -8.85 -16.89 6.13
CA PHE A 81 -9.04 -17.73 7.31
C PHE A 81 -10.30 -18.60 7.18
N TYR A 82 -11.45 -18.03 6.86
CA TYR A 82 -12.69 -18.79 6.69
C TYR A 82 -12.66 -19.75 5.50
N LEU A 83 -11.99 -19.36 4.41
CA LEU A 83 -11.74 -20.26 3.27
C LEU A 83 -10.87 -21.47 3.69
N GLY A 84 -9.82 -21.21 4.48
CA GLY A 84 -9.00 -22.28 5.06
C GLY A 84 -9.81 -23.19 5.96
N ARG A 85 -10.64 -22.61 6.84
CA ARG A 85 -11.49 -23.35 7.79
C ARG A 85 -12.54 -24.23 7.12
N ARG A 86 -13.14 -23.73 6.04
CA ARG A 86 -14.28 -24.41 5.36
C ARG A 86 -13.86 -25.33 4.24
N TYR A 87 -12.83 -24.93 3.49
CA TYR A 87 -12.46 -25.60 2.23
C TYR A 87 -10.98 -26.00 2.17
N GLY A 88 -10.24 -25.93 3.26
CA GLY A 88 -8.79 -26.07 3.27
C GLY A 88 -8.29 -27.38 2.66
N ASP A 89 -8.83 -28.51 3.08
CA ASP A 89 -8.44 -29.84 2.58
C ASP A 89 -8.73 -30.01 1.09
N ALA A 90 -9.89 -29.53 0.63
CA ALA A 90 -10.29 -29.60 -0.78
C ALA A 90 -9.40 -28.72 -1.68
N ILE A 91 -8.99 -27.53 -1.19
CA ILE A 91 -8.11 -26.63 -1.92
C ILE A 91 -6.68 -27.21 -1.97
N LEU A 92 -6.18 -27.76 -0.88
CA LEU A 92 -4.86 -28.39 -0.82
C LEU A 92 -4.77 -29.66 -1.69
N ALA A 93 -5.87 -30.40 -1.82
CA ALA A 93 -5.93 -31.55 -2.72
C ALA A 93 -5.77 -31.12 -4.20
N ARG A 94 -6.36 -29.98 -4.56
CA ARG A 94 -6.32 -29.45 -5.94
C ARG A 94 -5.08 -28.62 -6.26
N ARG A 95 -4.34 -28.14 -5.26
CA ARG A 95 -3.18 -27.25 -5.44
C ARG A 95 -1.95 -27.75 -4.65
N PRO A 96 -1.20 -28.71 -5.15
CA PRO A 96 -0.04 -29.29 -4.45
C PRO A 96 1.05 -28.26 -4.08
N SER A 97 1.24 -27.21 -4.90
CA SER A 97 2.21 -26.13 -4.64
C SER A 97 1.91 -25.34 -3.35
N TRP A 98 0.67 -25.33 -2.91
CA TRP A 98 0.26 -24.69 -1.65
C TRP A 98 0.62 -25.51 -0.43
N ARG A 99 0.70 -26.84 -0.54
CA ARG A 99 1.04 -27.74 0.58
C ARG A 99 2.36 -27.37 1.25
N THR A 100 3.40 -27.06 0.45
CA THR A 100 4.72 -26.68 1.00
C THR A 100 4.66 -25.35 1.75
N ARG A 101 3.95 -24.35 1.20
CA ARG A 101 3.81 -23.04 1.85
C ARG A 101 2.96 -23.11 3.11
N VAL A 102 1.85 -23.84 3.05
CA VAL A 102 0.97 -24.11 4.21
C VAL A 102 1.75 -24.87 5.27
N GLY A 103 2.53 -25.89 4.92
CA GLY A 103 3.37 -26.63 5.86
C GLY A 103 4.38 -25.74 6.59
N LYS A 104 5.04 -24.81 5.90
CA LYS A 104 5.93 -23.82 6.53
C LYS A 104 5.16 -22.88 7.46
N ALA A 105 4.00 -22.39 7.05
CA ALA A 105 3.16 -21.54 7.87
C ALA A 105 2.67 -22.27 9.13
N THR A 106 2.25 -23.54 9.00
CA THR A 106 1.82 -24.37 10.13
C THR A 106 2.95 -24.65 11.11
N ALA A 107 4.16 -24.98 10.62
CA ALA A 107 5.33 -25.20 11.46
C ALA A 107 5.71 -23.94 12.28
N LEU A 108 5.65 -22.75 11.66
CA LEU A 108 5.85 -21.49 12.35
C LEU A 108 4.74 -21.19 13.36
N LEU A 109 3.50 -21.53 13.03
CA LEU A 109 2.35 -21.37 13.91
C LEU A 109 2.45 -22.26 15.14
N GLU A 110 2.88 -23.51 15.00
CA GLU A 110 3.09 -24.46 16.11
C GLU A 110 4.20 -23.97 17.03
N ARG A 111 5.28 -23.44 16.47
CA ARG A 111 6.44 -22.94 17.23
C ARG A 111 6.18 -21.60 17.91
N PHE A 112 5.46 -20.67 17.22
CA PHE A 112 5.29 -19.27 17.66
C PHE A 112 3.83 -18.82 17.58
N ARG A 113 2.93 -19.53 18.18
CA ARG A 113 1.48 -19.37 18.04
C ARG A 113 0.99 -17.91 18.07
N ARG A 114 1.27 -17.18 19.16
CA ARG A 114 0.79 -15.80 19.34
C ARG A 114 1.59 -14.78 18.51
N PRO A 115 2.92 -14.69 18.60
CA PRO A 115 3.70 -13.75 17.82
C PRO A 115 3.57 -13.99 16.30
N TYR A 116 3.39 -15.25 15.88
CA TYR A 116 3.15 -15.54 14.47
C TYR A 116 1.85 -14.92 13.96
N MET A 117 0.74 -14.99 14.73
CA MET A 117 -0.54 -14.39 14.34
C MET A 117 -0.50 -12.85 14.25
N ILE A 118 0.45 -12.19 14.90
CA ILE A 118 0.66 -10.75 14.78
C ILE A 118 1.61 -10.43 13.62
N GLY A 119 2.67 -11.22 13.50
CA GLY A 119 3.83 -10.90 12.65
C GLY A 119 3.86 -11.54 11.26
N PHE A 120 2.96 -12.45 10.91
CA PHE A 120 3.01 -13.16 9.62
C PHE A 120 2.96 -12.20 8.40
N ARG A 121 2.40 -11.00 8.59
CA ARG A 121 2.31 -9.96 7.55
C ARG A 121 3.67 -9.44 7.10
N PHE A 122 4.67 -9.48 7.99
CA PHE A 122 6.04 -9.07 7.70
C PHE A 122 6.87 -10.19 7.05
N LEU A 123 6.31 -11.40 6.95
CA LEU A 123 6.98 -12.54 6.32
C LEU A 123 6.62 -12.60 4.83
N TYR A 124 7.54 -12.13 4.00
CA TYR A 124 7.35 -12.14 2.55
C TYR A 124 7.04 -13.55 2.02
N GLY A 125 6.01 -13.67 1.17
CA GLY A 125 5.59 -14.95 0.58
C GLY A 125 4.73 -15.85 1.47
N LEU A 126 4.61 -15.56 2.79
CA LEU A 126 3.73 -16.29 3.70
C LEU A 126 2.47 -15.49 4.07
N ARG A 127 2.45 -14.20 3.82
CA ARG A 127 1.35 -13.31 4.19
C ARG A 127 -0.02 -13.82 3.71
N THR A 128 -0.17 -14.14 2.44
CA THR A 128 -1.45 -14.58 1.85
C THR A 128 -1.83 -16.01 2.29
N VAL A 129 -0.82 -16.85 2.54
CA VAL A 129 -1.02 -18.27 2.89
C VAL A 129 -1.25 -18.45 4.39
N SER A 130 -0.71 -17.57 5.24
CA SER A 130 -0.78 -17.71 6.70
C SER A 130 -2.20 -17.67 7.26
N PRO A 131 -3.10 -16.73 6.88
CA PRO A 131 -4.48 -16.76 7.35
C PRO A 131 -5.20 -18.04 6.96
N PHE A 132 -4.95 -18.54 5.74
CA PHE A 132 -5.49 -19.80 5.27
C PHE A 132 -4.96 -21.00 6.09
N ALA A 133 -3.66 -21.06 6.36
CA ALA A 133 -3.04 -22.10 7.20
C ALA A 133 -3.54 -22.06 8.63
N ILE A 134 -3.71 -20.86 9.21
CA ILE A 134 -4.30 -20.68 10.55
C ILE A 134 -5.77 -21.13 10.52
N GLY A 135 -6.49 -20.91 9.43
CA GLY A 135 -7.84 -21.42 9.23
C GLY A 135 -7.95 -22.94 9.29
N LEU A 136 -6.95 -23.68 8.78
CA LEU A 136 -6.86 -25.16 8.87
C LEU A 136 -6.56 -25.65 10.30
N SER A 137 -5.99 -24.82 11.15
CA SER A 137 -5.65 -25.18 12.54
C SER A 137 -6.88 -25.15 13.46
N SER A 138 -6.72 -25.64 14.70
CA SER A 138 -7.74 -25.58 15.74
C SER A 138 -7.91 -24.21 16.41
N ILE A 139 -7.27 -23.14 15.90
CA ILE A 139 -7.31 -21.81 16.50
C ILE A 139 -8.72 -21.22 16.37
N PRO A 140 -9.35 -20.75 17.47
CA PRO A 140 -10.66 -20.12 17.40
C PRO A 140 -10.63 -18.82 16.58
N ALA A 141 -11.69 -18.58 15.80
CA ALA A 141 -11.79 -17.39 14.95
C ALA A 141 -11.65 -16.07 15.73
N ARG A 142 -12.19 -16.01 16.96
CA ARG A 142 -12.05 -14.84 17.85
C ARG A 142 -10.60 -14.56 18.22
N GLN A 143 -9.84 -15.61 18.52
CA GLN A 143 -8.43 -15.47 18.86
C GLN A 143 -7.63 -14.98 17.65
N PHE A 144 -7.85 -15.57 16.48
CA PHE A 144 -7.23 -15.09 15.25
C PHE A 144 -7.59 -13.63 14.96
N LEU A 145 -8.87 -13.25 15.03
CA LEU A 145 -9.33 -11.89 14.79
C LEU A 145 -8.60 -10.88 15.69
N LEU A 146 -8.49 -11.14 16.99
CA LEU A 146 -7.84 -10.21 17.92
C LEU A 146 -6.35 -10.02 17.63
N TYR A 147 -5.57 -11.10 17.47
CA TYR A 147 -4.14 -10.99 17.17
C TYR A 147 -3.90 -10.43 15.77
N ASN A 148 -4.72 -10.82 14.81
CA ASN A 148 -4.65 -10.30 13.45
C ASN A 148 -5.00 -8.80 13.38
N ALA A 149 -5.97 -8.32 14.16
CA ALA A 149 -6.30 -6.90 14.24
C ALA A 149 -5.12 -6.08 14.77
N VAL A 150 -4.45 -6.56 15.85
CA VAL A 150 -3.23 -5.89 16.35
C VAL A 150 -2.14 -5.87 15.29
N GLY A 151 -1.88 -7.01 14.63
CA GLY A 151 -0.89 -7.09 13.55
C GLY A 151 -1.24 -6.20 12.36
N ALA A 152 -2.52 -6.13 11.98
CA ALA A 152 -3.01 -5.28 10.90
C ALA A 152 -2.82 -3.80 11.21
N LEU A 153 -3.10 -3.38 12.44
CA LEU A 153 -2.94 -1.98 12.85
C LEU A 153 -1.45 -1.58 12.87
N LEU A 154 -0.60 -2.42 13.45
CA LEU A 154 0.86 -2.19 13.48
C LEU A 154 1.42 -2.09 12.06
N TRP A 155 1.04 -3.03 11.18
CA TRP A 155 1.47 -3.05 9.79
C TRP A 155 0.96 -1.83 9.02
N ALA A 156 -0.33 -1.49 9.12
CA ALA A 156 -0.91 -0.34 8.42
C ALA A 156 -0.26 0.97 8.86
N THR A 157 0.02 1.11 10.16
CA THR A 157 0.74 2.28 10.70
C THR A 157 2.18 2.32 10.20
N ALA A 158 2.93 1.23 10.30
CA ALA A 158 4.33 1.19 9.92
C ALA A 158 4.52 1.45 8.41
N VAL A 159 3.77 0.75 7.56
CA VAL A 159 3.91 0.86 6.10
C VAL A 159 3.30 2.18 5.58
N GLY A 160 2.15 2.61 6.10
CA GLY A 160 1.52 3.88 5.73
C GLY A 160 2.37 5.08 6.13
N SER A 161 2.92 5.09 7.36
CA SER A 161 3.86 6.13 7.80
C SER A 161 5.18 6.05 7.02
N GLY A 162 5.65 4.85 6.70
CA GLY A 162 6.83 4.66 5.83
C GLY A 162 6.63 5.28 4.45
N GLY A 163 5.47 5.06 3.81
CA GLY A 163 5.11 5.70 2.54
C GLY A 163 5.06 7.23 2.63
N TYR A 164 4.54 7.76 3.73
CA TYR A 164 4.52 9.20 4.00
C TYR A 164 5.95 9.77 4.15
N LEU A 165 6.82 9.09 4.89
CA LEU A 165 8.23 9.49 5.07
C LEU A 165 9.03 9.41 3.76
N VAL A 166 8.77 8.41 2.92
CA VAL A 166 9.34 8.32 1.57
C VAL A 166 8.93 9.53 0.74
N GLY A 167 7.65 9.96 0.82
CA GLY A 167 7.18 11.17 0.17
C GLY A 167 7.97 12.41 0.61
N ASN A 168 8.18 12.56 1.91
CA ASN A 168 8.98 13.64 2.47
C ASN A 168 10.46 13.60 2.02
N ALA A 169 11.07 12.41 2.03
CA ALA A 169 12.43 12.23 1.54
C ALA A 169 12.57 12.57 0.06
N VAL A 170 11.63 12.11 -0.76
CA VAL A 170 11.58 12.42 -2.21
C VAL A 170 11.45 13.94 -2.42
N GLU A 171 10.60 14.62 -1.67
CA GLU A 171 10.45 16.08 -1.76
C GLU A 171 11.72 16.83 -1.38
N LEU A 172 12.40 16.41 -0.30
CA LEU A 172 13.69 16.98 0.11
C LEU A 172 14.76 16.78 -0.96
N PHE A 173 14.85 15.59 -1.56
CA PHE A 173 15.79 15.33 -2.64
C PHE A 173 15.42 16.03 -3.95
N LEU A 174 14.14 16.09 -4.31
CA LEU A 174 13.66 16.73 -5.54
C LEU A 174 13.53 18.24 -5.38
N GLY A 175 13.37 18.78 -4.18
CA GLY A 175 13.35 20.21 -3.92
C GLY A 175 14.65 20.89 -4.37
N ASP A 176 15.79 20.23 -4.22
CA ASP A 176 17.08 20.66 -4.77
C ASP A 176 17.21 20.38 -6.28
N LEU A 177 16.47 19.41 -6.82
CA LEU A 177 16.54 18.98 -8.21
C LEU A 177 15.60 19.74 -9.16
N ARG A 178 14.74 20.62 -8.67
CA ARG A 178 13.88 21.47 -9.53
C ARG A 178 14.67 22.31 -10.54
N LYS A 179 15.96 22.48 -10.35
CA LYS A 179 16.87 23.06 -11.35
C LYS A 179 17.24 22.09 -12.48
N TYR A 180 17.05 20.78 -12.27
CA TYR A 180 17.49 19.71 -13.18
C TYR A 180 16.35 18.78 -13.63
N GLU A 181 15.07 19.19 -13.46
CA GLU A 181 13.90 18.34 -13.78
C GLU A 181 13.92 17.78 -15.20
N ILE A 182 14.30 18.59 -16.18
CA ILE A 182 14.35 18.19 -17.59
C ILE A 182 15.52 17.23 -17.85
N GLU A 183 16.67 17.47 -17.24
CA GLU A 183 17.85 16.63 -17.41
C GLU A 183 17.70 15.27 -16.72
N ALA A 184 17.09 15.22 -15.53
CA ALA A 184 16.82 13.97 -14.81
C ALA A 184 15.79 13.09 -15.54
N LEU A 185 14.70 13.71 -16.05
CA LEU A 185 13.70 13.01 -16.87
C LEU A 185 14.31 12.51 -18.18
N ALA A 186 15.15 13.30 -18.83
CA ALA A 186 15.85 12.91 -20.04
C ALA A 186 16.84 11.75 -19.77
N ALA A 187 17.55 11.77 -18.66
CA ALA A 187 18.46 10.69 -18.26
C ALA A 187 17.70 9.39 -17.98
N ILE A 188 16.59 9.44 -17.26
CA ILE A 188 15.75 8.26 -16.98
C ILE A 188 15.15 7.70 -18.28
N ALA A 189 14.66 8.56 -19.16
CA ALA A 189 14.13 8.17 -20.47
C ALA A 189 15.22 7.55 -21.36
N ALA A 190 16.42 8.11 -21.36
CA ALA A 190 17.57 7.59 -22.12
C ALA A 190 18.02 6.20 -21.59
N ILE A 191 18.08 6.02 -20.27
CA ILE A 191 18.42 4.73 -19.64
C ILE A 191 17.35 3.68 -19.96
N GLY A 192 16.06 4.06 -19.87
CA GLY A 192 14.94 3.18 -20.23
C GLY A 192 14.96 2.78 -21.70
N LEU A 193 15.22 3.71 -22.59
CA LEU A 193 15.35 3.46 -24.03
C LEU A 193 16.55 2.56 -24.34
N LEU A 194 17.69 2.81 -23.71
CA LEU A 194 18.90 2.00 -23.88
C LEU A 194 18.68 0.56 -23.40
N ALA A 195 18.07 0.40 -22.24
CA ALA A 195 17.72 -0.91 -21.71
C ALA A 195 16.75 -1.66 -22.63
N TRP A 196 15.75 -0.96 -23.17
CA TRP A 196 14.81 -1.51 -24.14
C TRP A 196 15.49 -1.95 -25.43
N VAL A 197 16.35 -1.10 -26.00
CA VAL A 197 17.13 -1.42 -27.22
C VAL A 197 18.03 -2.64 -26.99
N ILE A 198 18.76 -2.70 -25.87
CA ILE A 198 19.60 -3.86 -25.51
C ILE A 198 18.73 -5.12 -25.38
N HIS A 199 17.56 -5.02 -24.76
CA HIS A 199 16.64 -6.14 -24.62
C HIS A 199 16.13 -6.66 -25.97
N VAL A 200 15.76 -5.76 -26.88
CA VAL A 200 15.30 -6.11 -28.24
C VAL A 200 16.42 -6.73 -29.07
N LEU A 201 17.64 -6.17 -29.00
CA LEU A 201 18.79 -6.71 -29.72
C LEU A 201 19.22 -8.10 -29.22
N ARG A 202 19.11 -8.34 -27.90
CA ARG A 202 19.37 -9.67 -27.29
C ARG A 202 18.32 -10.72 -27.68
N ARG A 203 17.09 -10.32 -27.97
CA ARG A 203 16.04 -11.25 -28.45
C ARG A 203 16.18 -11.62 -29.94
N ARG A 204 16.99 -10.87 -30.69
CA ARG A 204 17.23 -11.15 -32.12
C ARG A 204 18.47 -12.00 -32.41
N ARG A 205 19.23 -12.35 -31.39
CA ARG A 205 20.31 -13.34 -31.42
C ARG A 205 19.86 -14.65 -30.75
#